data_0917f7ce7c3464cfcd9e1a3facc94635
#
_entry.id   0917f7ce7c3464cfcd9e1a3facc94635
#
_cell.length_a   1.000
_cell.length_b   1.000
_cell.length_c   1.000
_cell.angle_alpha   90.00
_cell.angle_beta   90.00
_cell.angle_gamma   90.00
#
_symmetry.space_group_name_H-M   'P 1'
#
loop_
_entity.id
_entity.type
_entity.pdbx_description
1 polymer ?
#
loop_
_entity_poly.entity_id
_entity_poly.type
_entity_poly.pdbx_seq_one_letter_code
_entity_poly.pdbx_strand_id
1 'polypeptide(L)'
;MSTKDAYIAKMKLQLDELNLQMSKLEAKATQAKANAQEKYKEEMSKLRQQSKIAKNKLEELMAAGEGNWDSMVTEMEKIRDAFTHSFSYFKSQL
;
A
#
# COMPACT_ATOMS: atom_id res chain seq x y z
N MET A 1 -25.14 -7.64 -3.55
CA MET A 1 -23.69 -7.47 -3.76
C MET A 1 -22.99 -8.80 -3.61
N SER A 2 -22.05 -9.11 -4.48
CA SER A 2 -21.28 -10.34 -4.37
C SER A 2 -20.20 -10.17 -3.30
N THR A 3 -19.73 -11.29 -2.75
CA THR A 3 -18.62 -11.31 -1.80
C THR A 3 -17.37 -10.66 -2.41
N LYS A 4 -17.17 -10.85 -3.70
CA LYS A 4 -16.09 -10.26 -4.46
C LYS A 4 -16.13 -8.73 -4.42
N ASP A 5 -17.29 -8.15 -4.69
CA ASP A 5 -17.45 -6.69 -4.69
C ASP A 5 -17.21 -6.10 -3.30
N ALA A 6 -17.68 -6.78 -2.27
CA ALA A 6 -17.47 -6.35 -0.89
C ALA A 6 -15.99 -6.38 -0.52
N TYR A 7 -15.27 -7.42 -0.92
CA TYR A 7 -13.83 -7.54 -0.68
C TYR A 7 -13.06 -6.40 -1.36
N ILE A 8 -13.36 -6.16 -2.64
CA ILE A 8 -12.68 -5.11 -3.40
C ILE A 8 -12.92 -3.73 -2.77
N ALA A 9 -14.16 -3.44 -2.39
CA ALA A 9 -14.50 -2.16 -1.76
C ALA A 9 -13.73 -1.98 -0.44
N LYS A 10 -13.66 -3.02 0.38
CA LYS A 10 -12.94 -2.99 1.64
C LYS A 10 -11.43 -2.80 1.43
N MET A 11 -10.86 -3.52 0.48
CA MET A 11 -9.43 -3.41 0.16
C MET A 11 -9.09 -2.02 -0.36
N LYS A 12 -9.95 -1.47 -1.21
CA LYS A 12 -9.77 -0.12 -1.74
C LYS A 12 -9.72 0.91 -0.61
N LEU A 13 -10.64 0.79 0.36
CA LEU A 13 -10.64 1.68 1.52
C LEU A 13 -9.35 1.56 2.33
N GLN A 14 -8.87 0.35 2.53
CA GLN A 14 -7.62 0.11 3.27
C GLN A 14 -6.42 0.73 2.55
N LEU A 15 -6.35 0.57 1.24
CA LEU A 15 -5.26 1.14 0.44
C LEU A 15 -5.32 2.66 0.40
N ASP A 16 -6.52 3.23 0.27
CA ASP A 16 -6.72 4.67 0.28
C ASP A 16 -6.26 5.27 1.62
N GLU A 17 -6.59 4.59 2.73
CA GLU A 17 -6.16 5.00 4.06
C GLU A 17 -4.64 4.96 4.20
N LEU A 18 -4.00 3.89 3.73
CA LEU A 18 -2.55 3.76 3.74
C LEU A 18 -1.89 4.86 2.90
N ASN A 19 -2.46 5.17 1.74
CA ASN A 19 -1.94 6.22 0.86
C ASN A 19 -2.06 7.61 1.51
N LEU A 20 -3.15 7.87 2.21
CA LEU A 20 -3.33 9.11 2.93
C LEU A 20 -2.29 9.23 4.05
N GLN A 21 -2.11 8.17 4.82
CA GLN A 21 -1.11 8.12 5.88
C GLN A 21 0.31 8.28 5.32
N MET A 22 0.59 7.65 4.19
CA MET A 22 1.88 7.76 3.51
C MET A 22 2.17 9.21 3.10
N SER A 23 1.17 9.93 2.59
CA SER A 23 1.32 11.34 2.23
C SER A 23 1.66 12.20 3.44
N LYS A 24 1.07 11.90 4.59
CA LYS A 24 1.37 12.60 5.84
C LYS A 24 2.81 12.33 6.30
N LEU A 25 3.27 11.10 6.18
CA LEU A 25 4.66 10.75 6.50
C LEU A 25 5.63 11.43 5.56
N GLU A 26 5.29 11.51 4.29
CA GLU A 26 6.12 12.20 3.29
C GLU A 26 6.31 13.67 3.65
N ALA A 27 5.24 14.33 4.08
CA ALA A 27 5.31 15.71 4.54
C ALA A 27 6.22 15.86 5.75
N LYS A 28 6.16 14.92 6.69
CA LYS A 28 7.06 14.90 7.86
C LYS A 28 8.52 14.69 7.44
N ALA A 29 8.75 13.77 6.51
CA ALA A 29 10.10 13.45 6.05
C ALA A 29 10.75 14.64 5.37
N THR A 30 9.99 15.47 4.65
CA THR A 30 10.53 16.66 3.98
C THR A 30 10.95 17.76 4.97
N GLN A 31 10.45 17.69 6.21
CA GLN A 31 10.82 18.63 7.26
C GLN A 31 12.02 18.16 8.08
N ALA A 32 12.52 16.96 7.81
CA ALA A 32 13.67 16.42 8.52
C ALA A 32 14.96 17.13 8.14
N LYS A 33 16.00 16.98 8.96
CA LYS A 33 17.31 17.54 8.68
C LYS A 33 17.87 16.96 7.38
N ALA A 34 18.70 17.73 6.67
CA ALA A 34 19.19 17.37 5.35
C ALA A 34 19.82 15.97 5.26
N ASN A 35 20.59 15.56 6.27
CA ASN A 35 21.22 14.25 6.30
C ASN A 35 20.22 13.10 6.51
N ALA A 36 19.10 13.38 7.17
CA ALA A 36 18.03 12.40 7.36
C ALA A 36 17.09 12.35 6.15
N GLN A 37 16.94 13.45 5.42
CA GLN A 37 16.07 13.51 4.24
C GLN A 37 16.47 12.50 3.17
N GLU A 38 17.76 12.31 2.93
CA GLU A 38 18.24 11.36 1.93
C GLU A 38 17.85 9.92 2.29
N LYS A 39 17.99 9.57 3.56
CA LYS A 39 17.58 8.25 4.06
C LYS A 39 16.08 8.03 3.88
N TYR A 40 15.30 9.04 4.24
CA TYR A 40 13.83 8.95 4.14
C TYR A 40 13.37 8.94 2.69
N LYS A 41 14.12 9.56 1.80
CA LYS A 41 13.79 9.59 0.37
C LYS A 41 13.78 8.19 -0.24
N GLU A 42 14.74 7.34 0.12
CA GLU A 42 14.77 5.94 -0.31
C GLU A 42 13.57 5.16 0.21
N GLU A 43 13.28 5.30 1.50
CA GLU A 43 12.15 4.61 2.11
C GLU A 43 10.82 5.07 1.51
N MET A 44 10.67 6.35 1.24
CA MET A 44 9.47 6.89 0.60
C MET A 44 9.32 6.36 -0.82
N SER A 45 10.42 6.22 -1.56
CA SER A 45 10.39 5.64 -2.89
C SER A 45 9.89 4.20 -2.86
N LYS A 46 10.35 3.40 -1.91
CA LYS A 46 9.87 2.03 -1.69
C LYS A 46 8.38 1.99 -1.41
N LEU A 47 7.92 2.86 -0.52
CA LEU A 47 6.49 2.93 -0.16
C LEU A 47 5.63 3.28 -1.36
N ARG A 48 6.08 4.22 -2.20
CA ARG A 48 5.36 4.58 -3.43
C ARG A 48 5.28 3.41 -4.39
N GLN A 49 6.36 2.64 -4.54
CA GLN A 49 6.36 1.46 -5.37
C GLN A 49 5.39 0.41 -4.84
N GLN A 50 5.39 0.18 -3.54
CA GLN A 50 4.47 -0.78 -2.92
C GLN A 50 3.02 -0.34 -3.08
N SER A 51 2.76 0.96 -2.95
CA SER A 51 1.42 1.52 -3.19
C SER A 51 0.98 1.27 -4.62
N LYS A 52 1.86 1.47 -5.59
CA LYS A 52 1.56 1.26 -7.01
C LYS A 52 1.31 -0.22 -7.31
N ILE A 53 2.13 -1.11 -6.76
CA ILE A 53 1.96 -2.55 -6.92
C ILE A 53 0.62 -3.00 -6.33
N ALA A 54 0.27 -2.49 -5.15
CA ALA A 54 -1.00 -2.80 -4.49
C ALA A 54 -2.19 -2.33 -5.33
N LYS A 55 -2.11 -1.13 -5.87
CA LYS A 55 -3.16 -0.58 -6.74
C LYS A 55 -3.34 -1.43 -8.00
N ASN A 56 -2.23 -1.79 -8.65
CA ASN A 56 -2.26 -2.61 -9.86
C ASN A 56 -2.87 -3.99 -9.57
N LYS A 57 -2.53 -4.58 -8.43
CA LYS A 57 -3.08 -5.88 -8.04
C LYS A 57 -4.58 -5.79 -7.79
N LEU A 58 -5.03 -4.71 -7.16
CA LEU A 58 -6.45 -4.50 -6.94
C LEU A 58 -7.21 -4.39 -8.27
N GLU A 59 -6.63 -3.70 -9.25
CA GLU A 59 -7.22 -3.60 -10.59
C GLU A 59 -7.31 -4.97 -11.25
N GLU A 60 -6.29 -5.81 -11.10
CA GLU A 60 -6.31 -7.20 -11.59
C GLU A 60 -7.43 -8.00 -10.93
N LEU A 61 -7.63 -7.82 -9.63
CA LEU A 61 -8.72 -8.46 -8.89
C LEU A 61 -10.08 -8.05 -9.42
N MET A 62 -10.25 -6.78 -9.75
CA MET A 62 -11.51 -6.27 -10.29
C MET A 62 -11.85 -6.92 -11.63
N ALA A 63 -10.83 -7.24 -12.41
CA ALA A 63 -10.99 -7.87 -13.73
C ALA A 63 -10.96 -9.41 -13.67
N ALA A 64 -10.65 -10.00 -12.53
CA ALA A 64 -10.45 -11.44 -12.41
C ALA A 64 -11.75 -12.22 -12.50
N GLY A 65 -11.69 -13.39 -13.16
CA GLY A 65 -12.78 -14.36 -13.14
C GLY A 65 -12.75 -15.19 -11.84
N GLU A 66 -13.82 -15.94 -11.63
CA GLU A 66 -14.00 -16.71 -10.40
C GLU A 66 -12.92 -17.79 -10.21
N GLY A 67 -12.40 -18.35 -11.31
CA GLY A 67 -11.43 -19.44 -11.24
C GLY A 67 -10.10 -19.09 -10.57
N ASN A 68 -9.72 -17.81 -10.61
CA ASN A 68 -8.44 -17.35 -10.08
C ASN A 68 -8.59 -16.48 -8.83
N TRP A 69 -9.82 -16.31 -8.38
CA TRP A 69 -10.13 -15.35 -7.31
C TRP A 69 -9.36 -15.62 -6.03
N ASP A 70 -9.41 -16.86 -5.51
CA ASP A 70 -8.78 -17.19 -4.24
C ASP A 70 -7.27 -16.98 -4.25
N SER A 71 -6.63 -17.36 -5.34
CA SER A 71 -5.20 -17.19 -5.54
C SER A 71 -4.83 -15.70 -5.56
N MET A 72 -5.60 -14.90 -6.26
CA MET A 72 -5.35 -13.46 -6.37
C MET A 72 -5.61 -12.72 -5.06
N VAL A 73 -6.60 -13.16 -4.29
CA VAL A 73 -6.85 -12.60 -2.95
C VAL A 73 -5.64 -12.86 -2.05
N THR A 74 -5.09 -14.07 -2.09
CA THR A 74 -3.91 -14.41 -1.30
C THR A 74 -2.73 -13.50 -1.67
N GLU A 75 -2.50 -13.28 -2.96
CA GLU A 75 -1.44 -12.39 -3.44
C GLU A 75 -1.69 -10.95 -3.01
N MET A 76 -2.93 -10.47 -3.13
CA MET A 76 -3.30 -9.11 -2.74
C MET A 76 -3.04 -8.87 -1.24
N GLU A 77 -3.41 -9.83 -0.41
CA GLU A 77 -3.20 -9.72 1.02
C GLU A 77 -1.72 -9.68 1.39
N LYS A 78 -0.89 -10.47 0.72
CA LYS A 78 0.56 -10.42 0.92
C LYS A 78 1.13 -9.05 0.54
N ILE A 79 0.67 -8.50 -0.57
CA ILE A 79 1.12 -7.18 -1.04
C ILE A 79 0.68 -6.10 -0.07
N ARG A 80 -0.59 -6.13 0.38
CA ARG A 80 -1.09 -5.18 1.37
C ARG A 80 -0.30 -5.27 2.67
N ASP A 81 -0.06 -6.49 3.15
CA ASP A 81 0.65 -6.70 4.42
C ASP A 81 2.09 -6.21 4.32
N ALA A 82 2.75 -6.44 3.20
CA ALA A 82 4.11 -5.93 2.96
C ALA A 82 4.12 -4.39 2.97
N PHE A 83 3.14 -3.77 2.33
CA PHE A 83 3.00 -2.31 2.32
C PHE A 83 2.77 -1.78 3.74
N THR A 84 1.84 -2.39 4.46
CA THR A 84 1.51 -2.01 5.85
C THR A 84 2.75 -2.14 6.75
N HIS A 85 3.48 -3.23 6.60
CA HIS A 85 4.68 -3.49 7.40
C HIS A 85 5.76 -2.44 7.12
N SER A 86 6.03 -2.18 5.85
CA SER A 86 7.01 -1.16 5.45
C SER A 86 6.61 0.23 5.92
N PHE A 87 5.32 0.56 5.84
CA PHE A 87 4.79 1.81 6.33
C PHE A 87 5.01 1.93 7.85
N SER A 88 4.67 0.90 8.62
CA SER A 88 4.82 0.90 10.08
C SER A 88 6.29 1.03 10.48
N TYR A 89 7.17 0.33 9.78
CA TYR A 89 8.60 0.42 10.01
C TYR A 89 9.10 1.84 9.78
N PHE A 90 8.75 2.44 8.65
CA PHE A 90 9.16 3.80 8.32
C PHE A 90 8.62 4.81 9.33
N LYS A 91 7.36 4.66 9.71
CA LYS A 91 6.73 5.51 10.72
C LYS A 91 7.50 5.47 12.04
N SER A 92 8.00 4.31 12.43
CA SER A 92 8.76 4.16 13.67
C SER A 92 10.12 4.86 13.62
N GLN A 93 10.66 5.13 12.43
CA GLN A 93 11.93 5.82 12.26
C GLN A 93 11.79 7.34 12.29
N LEU A 94 10.59 7.83 12.14
CA LEU A 94 10.29 9.25 12.23
C LEU A 94 9.91 9.63 13.67
#